data_acf40a9d96a385e951b4ec197e495d76
#
_entry.id   acf40a9d96a385e951b4ec197e495d76
#
_cell.length_a   1.000
_cell.length_b   1.000
_cell.length_c   1.000
_cell.angle_alpha   90.00
_cell.angle_beta   90.00
_cell.angle_gamma   90.00
#
_symmetry.space_group_name_H-M   'P 1'
#
loop_
_entity.id
_entity.type
_entity.pdbx_description
1 polymer ?
#
loop_
_entity_poly.entity_id
_entity_poly.type
_entity_poly.pdbx_seq_one_letter_code
_entity_poly.pdbx_strand_id
1 'polypeptide(L)'
;MSAGAGSVAYGTLIGMPNALNIAPTTYLGTTTMAGPVISLVCTAFSVAFIVGYLILLSKRLKARGEGFVTYEDDPKNDKDEASLPPAWKGYLCVAAIIGLSLLFQWFGITAIQATTYAQVLSIALLFLLVGRKGLAHPFQTCVRGIQGSLIPVVFISIVVGYGTAVQATPVFGWLVEQVLSLDMNPYLLTFVAVNLLAGMTANGTGGVTLFMENFGATILGNPAINVG
;
A
#
# COMPACT_ATOMS: atom_id res chain seq x y z
N MET A 1 16.54 -1.02 1.20
CA MET A 1 16.16 -1.68 -0.07
C MET A 1 15.12 -2.79 0.09
N SER A 2 15.24 -3.69 1.06
CA SER A 2 14.26 -4.78 1.29
C SER A 2 12.84 -4.27 1.61
N ALA A 3 12.70 -3.19 2.37
CA ALA A 3 11.40 -2.61 2.71
C ALA A 3 10.66 -2.05 1.48
N GLY A 4 11.39 -1.41 0.56
CA GLY A 4 10.79 -0.91 -0.68
C GLY A 4 10.34 -2.03 -1.63
N ALA A 5 11.08 -3.14 -1.67
CA ALA A 5 10.70 -4.30 -2.45
C ALA A 5 9.39 -4.95 -1.94
N GLY A 6 9.20 -5.04 -0.62
CA GLY A 6 7.98 -5.58 -0.03
C GLY A 6 6.73 -4.74 -0.35
N SER A 7 6.86 -3.41 -0.46
CA SER A 7 5.72 -2.53 -0.76
C SER A 7 5.16 -2.72 -2.17
N VAL A 8 5.97 -3.11 -3.14
CA VAL A 8 5.51 -3.38 -4.52
C VAL A 8 4.59 -4.60 -4.56
N ALA A 9 4.99 -5.71 -3.93
CA ALA A 9 4.17 -6.92 -3.87
C ALA A 9 2.87 -6.67 -3.08
N TYR A 10 2.93 -5.87 -2.01
CA TYR A 10 1.76 -5.49 -1.23
C TYR A 10 0.76 -4.66 -2.05
N GLY A 11 1.24 -3.75 -2.91
CA GLY A 11 0.39 -2.92 -3.77
C GLY A 11 -0.36 -3.71 -4.84
N THR A 12 0.17 -4.83 -5.31
CA THR A 12 -0.44 -5.65 -6.36
C THR A 12 -1.35 -6.76 -5.83
N LEU A 13 -1.32 -7.04 -4.51
CA LEU A 13 -2.08 -8.14 -3.93
C LEU A 13 -3.58 -7.85 -3.94
N ILE A 14 -4.34 -8.79 -4.49
CA ILE A 14 -5.80 -8.70 -4.59
C ILE A 14 -6.46 -8.53 -3.23
N GLY A 15 -7.47 -7.68 -3.17
CA GLY A 15 -8.26 -7.45 -1.95
C GLY A 15 -7.51 -6.76 -0.82
N MET A 16 -6.24 -6.42 -1.01
CA MET A 16 -5.47 -5.75 0.04
C MET A 16 -6.01 -4.34 0.32
N PRO A 17 -6.35 -4.02 1.58
CA PRO A 17 -6.87 -2.73 1.97
C PRO A 17 -5.74 -1.69 2.11
N ASN A 18 -5.07 -1.37 1.03
CA ASN A 18 -4.05 -0.32 0.99
C ASN A 18 -4.53 0.88 0.16
N ALA A 19 -3.88 2.02 0.35
CA ALA A 19 -4.26 3.26 -0.33
C ALA A 19 -4.19 3.16 -1.86
N LEU A 20 -3.23 2.40 -2.42
CA LEU A 20 -3.10 2.18 -3.85
C LEU A 20 -4.29 1.42 -4.44
N ASN A 21 -4.83 0.44 -3.71
CA ASN A 21 -5.97 -0.35 -4.16
C ASN A 21 -7.30 0.36 -3.87
N ILE A 22 -7.38 1.13 -2.78
CA ILE A 22 -8.62 1.83 -2.39
C ILE A 22 -8.85 3.09 -3.23
N ALA A 23 -7.80 3.86 -3.55
CA ALA A 23 -7.96 5.12 -4.28
C ALA A 23 -8.72 4.95 -5.61
N PRO A 24 -8.39 4.01 -6.50
CA PRO A 24 -9.13 3.81 -7.75
C PRO A 24 -10.60 3.43 -7.54
N THR A 25 -10.93 2.69 -6.47
CA THR A 25 -12.30 2.22 -6.25
C THR A 25 -13.30 3.35 -6.07
N THR A 26 -12.86 4.48 -5.51
CA THR A 26 -13.72 5.66 -5.31
C THR A 26 -14.09 6.36 -6.61
N TYR A 27 -13.24 6.29 -7.63
CA TYR A 27 -13.45 6.90 -8.94
C TYR A 27 -14.15 5.94 -9.92
N LEU A 28 -13.79 4.66 -9.87
CA LEU A 28 -14.29 3.65 -10.81
C LEU A 28 -15.55 2.93 -10.32
N GLY A 29 -15.98 3.15 -9.07
CA GLY A 29 -17.13 2.47 -8.47
C GLY A 29 -16.94 0.95 -8.33
N THR A 30 -15.68 0.48 -8.35
CA THR A 30 -15.32 -0.93 -8.22
C THR A 30 -14.96 -1.30 -6.78
N THR A 31 -14.63 -2.55 -6.55
CA THR A 31 -14.12 -3.04 -5.25
C THR A 31 -12.62 -3.31 -5.33
N THR A 32 -11.98 -3.50 -4.18
CA THR A 32 -10.56 -3.93 -4.13
C THR A 32 -10.32 -5.32 -4.73
N MET A 33 -11.38 -6.05 -5.08
CA MET A 33 -11.35 -7.35 -5.74
C MET A 33 -11.47 -7.25 -7.27
N ALA A 34 -11.54 -6.06 -7.84
CA ALA A 34 -11.62 -5.86 -9.28
C ALA A 34 -10.38 -6.44 -9.99
N GLY A 35 -10.59 -7.13 -11.11
CA GLY A 35 -9.53 -7.75 -11.89
C GLY A 35 -8.74 -8.85 -11.16
N PRO A 36 -9.39 -9.86 -10.53
CA PRO A 36 -8.73 -10.80 -9.63
C PRO A 36 -7.63 -11.62 -10.30
N VAL A 37 -7.81 -12.03 -11.52
CA VAL A 37 -6.85 -12.86 -12.25
C VAL A 37 -5.59 -12.04 -12.58
N ILE A 38 -5.77 -10.83 -13.08
CA ILE A 38 -4.65 -9.93 -13.41
C ILE A 38 -3.86 -9.56 -12.14
N SER A 39 -4.55 -9.22 -11.04
CA SER A 39 -3.89 -8.94 -9.76
C SER A 39 -3.07 -10.13 -9.26
N LEU A 40 -3.59 -11.35 -9.37
CA LEU A 40 -2.87 -12.55 -8.94
C LEU A 40 -1.60 -12.78 -9.79
N VAL A 41 -1.71 -12.63 -11.11
CA VAL A 41 -0.57 -12.77 -12.04
C VAL A 41 0.47 -11.70 -11.75
N CYS A 42 0.07 -10.44 -11.61
CA CYS A 42 0.98 -9.34 -11.28
C CYS A 42 1.65 -9.54 -9.93
N THR A 43 0.92 -10.03 -8.93
CA THR A 43 1.48 -10.35 -7.61
C THR A 43 2.52 -11.46 -7.70
N ALA A 44 2.20 -12.56 -8.37
CA ALA A 44 3.12 -13.68 -8.56
C ALA A 44 4.41 -13.23 -9.27
N PHE A 45 4.27 -12.44 -10.34
CA PHE A 45 5.40 -11.88 -11.06
C PHE A 45 6.23 -10.93 -10.19
N SER A 46 5.59 -10.02 -9.46
CA SER A 46 6.25 -9.07 -8.58
C SER A 46 7.03 -9.78 -7.46
N VAL A 47 6.42 -10.78 -6.82
CA VAL A 47 7.08 -11.58 -5.78
C VAL A 47 8.27 -12.34 -6.37
N ALA A 48 8.11 -13.01 -7.49
CA ALA A 48 9.21 -13.74 -8.13
C ALA A 48 10.37 -12.80 -8.52
N PHE A 49 10.06 -11.64 -9.09
CA PHE A 49 11.05 -10.63 -9.45
C PHE A 49 11.80 -10.10 -8.23
N ILE A 50 11.08 -9.74 -7.17
CA ILE A 50 11.66 -9.20 -5.93
C ILE A 50 12.55 -10.24 -5.26
N VAL A 51 12.06 -11.46 -5.10
CA VAL A 51 12.84 -12.56 -4.49
C VAL A 51 14.09 -12.86 -5.32
N GLY A 52 13.95 -12.95 -6.64
CA GLY A 52 15.08 -13.14 -7.55
C GLY A 52 16.11 -12.01 -7.43
N TYR A 53 15.65 -10.76 -7.44
CA TYR A 53 16.52 -9.60 -7.27
C TYR A 53 17.24 -9.60 -5.92
N LEU A 54 16.56 -9.89 -4.82
CA LEU A 54 17.17 -9.96 -3.48
C LEU A 54 18.20 -11.08 -3.37
N ILE A 55 17.93 -12.24 -3.96
CA ILE A 55 18.90 -13.35 -4.02
C ILE A 55 20.15 -12.93 -4.80
N LEU A 56 19.99 -12.32 -5.96
CA LEU A 56 21.11 -11.85 -6.78
C LEU A 56 21.90 -10.76 -6.06
N LEU A 57 21.20 -9.80 -5.43
CA LEU A 57 21.84 -8.74 -4.65
C LEU A 57 22.62 -9.31 -3.47
N SER A 58 22.03 -10.22 -2.71
CA SER A 58 22.68 -10.88 -1.58
C SER A 58 23.95 -11.66 -2.01
N LYS A 59 23.90 -12.36 -3.15
CA LYS A 59 25.07 -13.04 -3.69
C LYS A 59 26.19 -12.06 -4.09
N ARG A 60 25.82 -10.93 -4.72
CA ARG A 60 26.79 -9.89 -5.12
C ARG A 60 27.45 -9.22 -3.91
N LEU A 61 26.67 -8.90 -2.87
CA LEU A 61 27.18 -8.27 -1.65
C LEU A 61 28.10 -9.22 -0.90
N LYS A 62 27.73 -10.50 -0.78
CA LYS A 62 28.61 -11.54 -0.19
C LYS A 62 29.93 -11.70 -0.96
N ALA A 63 29.87 -11.66 -2.30
CA ALA A 63 31.07 -11.76 -3.13
C ALA A 63 32.00 -10.55 -2.97
N ARG A 64 31.46 -9.38 -2.57
CA ARG A 64 32.24 -8.17 -2.25
C ARG A 64 32.74 -8.12 -0.82
N GLY A 65 32.43 -9.12 0.01
CA GLY A 65 32.76 -9.11 1.43
C GLY A 65 31.91 -8.15 2.27
N GLU A 66 30.84 -7.61 1.68
CA GLU A 66 29.91 -6.74 2.40
C GLU A 66 28.94 -7.62 3.20
N GLY A 67 29.03 -7.53 4.52
CA GLY A 67 28.15 -8.22 5.45
C GLY A 67 27.23 -7.26 6.20
N PHE A 68 26.41 -7.81 7.09
CA PHE A 68 25.62 -7.02 8.03
C PHE A 68 26.56 -6.32 9.00
N VAL A 69 26.48 -5.00 9.08
CA VAL A 69 27.18 -4.19 10.06
C VAL A 69 26.16 -3.83 11.15
N THR A 70 26.45 -4.28 12.37
CA THR A 70 25.66 -3.89 13.55
C THR A 70 26.07 -2.49 13.97
N TYR A 71 25.13 -1.57 14.03
CA TYR A 71 25.38 -0.24 14.60
C TYR A 71 25.09 -0.25 16.10
N GLU A 72 25.79 0.63 16.85
CA GLU A 72 25.58 0.75 18.32
C GLU A 72 24.15 1.11 18.69
N ASP A 73 23.47 1.86 17.83
CA ASP A 73 22.07 2.28 17.98
C ASP A 73 21.04 1.25 17.46
N ASP A 74 21.48 0.09 16.96
CA ASP A 74 20.55 -0.96 16.57
C ASP A 74 19.75 -1.42 17.79
N PRO A 75 18.41 -1.48 17.71
CA PRO A 75 17.59 -1.91 18.83
C PRO A 75 17.96 -3.33 19.21
N LYS A 76 18.68 -3.47 20.33
CA LYS A 76 18.98 -4.77 20.91
C LYS A 76 17.67 -5.44 21.27
N ASN A 77 17.45 -6.62 20.73
CA ASN A 77 16.25 -7.40 21.05
C ASN A 77 16.46 -8.11 22.42
N ASP A 78 16.60 -7.28 23.47
CA ASP A 78 16.81 -7.74 24.84
C ASP A 78 15.52 -8.31 25.50
N LYS A 79 14.45 -8.44 24.71
CA LYS A 79 13.22 -9.04 25.23
C LYS A 79 13.36 -10.55 25.15
N ASP A 80 13.26 -11.19 26.31
CA ASP A 80 13.13 -12.65 26.39
C ASP A 80 11.99 -13.10 25.47
N GLU A 81 12.30 -13.87 24.43
CA GLU A 81 11.31 -14.39 23.49
C GLU A 81 10.18 -15.14 24.20
N ALA A 82 10.48 -15.74 25.36
CA ALA A 82 9.51 -16.41 26.22
C ALA A 82 8.44 -15.48 26.82
N SER A 83 8.71 -14.18 26.88
CA SER A 83 7.76 -13.18 27.40
C SER A 83 6.80 -12.61 26.35
N LEU A 84 7.07 -12.89 25.08
CA LEU A 84 6.26 -12.38 23.97
C LEU A 84 5.02 -13.25 23.73
N PRO A 85 3.87 -12.66 23.37
CA PRO A 85 2.73 -13.43 22.93
C PRO A 85 3.08 -14.28 21.70
N PRO A 86 2.51 -15.49 21.55
CA PRO A 86 2.80 -16.34 20.42
C PRO A 86 2.42 -15.64 19.10
N ALA A 87 3.31 -15.74 18.10
CA ALA A 87 3.22 -15.01 16.82
C ALA A 87 1.90 -15.24 16.07
N TRP A 88 1.25 -16.41 16.22
CA TRP A 88 -0.02 -16.73 15.56
C TRP A 88 -1.13 -15.73 15.90
N LYS A 89 -1.11 -15.13 17.11
CA LYS A 89 -2.10 -14.12 17.53
C LYS A 89 -2.00 -12.86 16.67
N GLY A 90 -0.77 -12.44 16.33
CA GLY A 90 -0.52 -11.34 15.40
C GLY A 90 -1.01 -11.66 13.98
N TYR A 91 -0.67 -12.85 13.47
CA TYR A 91 -1.14 -13.28 12.15
C TYR A 91 -2.66 -13.37 12.07
N LEU A 92 -3.32 -13.82 13.14
CA LEU A 92 -4.78 -13.87 13.19
C LEU A 92 -5.40 -12.47 13.09
N CYS A 93 -4.83 -11.46 13.76
CA CYS A 93 -5.31 -10.07 13.64
C CYS A 93 -5.13 -9.51 12.24
N VAL A 94 -4.01 -9.78 11.58
CA VAL A 94 -3.79 -9.38 10.18
C VAL A 94 -4.78 -10.08 9.25
N ALA A 95 -4.97 -11.38 9.41
CA ALA A 95 -5.96 -12.14 8.64
C ALA A 95 -7.39 -11.63 8.88
N ALA A 96 -7.71 -11.23 10.12
CA ALA A 96 -9.00 -10.64 10.46
C ALA A 96 -9.22 -9.28 9.76
N ILE A 97 -8.22 -8.41 9.67
CA ILE A 97 -8.33 -7.15 8.93
C ILE A 97 -8.71 -7.43 7.46
N ILE A 98 -7.99 -8.33 6.82
CA ILE A 98 -8.22 -8.66 5.41
C ILE A 98 -9.61 -9.31 5.24
N GLY A 99 -9.90 -10.34 6.02
CA GLY A 99 -11.16 -11.09 5.92
C GLY A 99 -12.39 -10.24 6.22
N LEU A 100 -12.36 -9.42 7.28
CA LEU A 100 -13.46 -8.53 7.62
C LEU A 100 -13.61 -7.40 6.60
N SER A 101 -12.52 -6.85 6.08
CA SER A 101 -12.58 -5.81 5.05
C SER A 101 -13.27 -6.34 3.78
N LEU A 102 -12.93 -7.55 3.34
CA LEU A 102 -13.57 -8.20 2.20
C LEU A 102 -15.03 -8.54 2.49
N LEU A 103 -15.32 -9.05 3.68
CA LEU A 103 -16.68 -9.38 4.10
C LEU A 103 -17.58 -8.13 4.09
N PHE A 104 -17.11 -7.01 4.64
CA PHE A 104 -17.88 -5.76 4.63
C PHE A 104 -18.09 -5.19 3.23
N GLN A 105 -17.10 -5.31 2.34
CA GLN A 105 -17.27 -4.94 0.94
C GLN A 105 -18.32 -5.82 0.23
N TRP A 106 -18.41 -7.12 0.58
CA TRP A 106 -19.49 -7.99 0.07
C TRP A 106 -20.87 -7.48 0.48
N PHE A 107 -21.02 -6.93 1.67
CA PHE A 107 -22.28 -6.30 2.10
C PHE A 107 -22.53 -4.92 1.50
N GLY A 108 -21.73 -4.49 0.53
CA GLY A 108 -21.92 -3.21 -0.15
C GLY A 108 -21.35 -1.99 0.59
N ILE A 109 -20.57 -2.20 1.65
CA ILE A 109 -19.88 -1.12 2.36
C ILE A 109 -18.69 -0.66 1.52
N THR A 110 -18.48 0.65 1.42
CA THR A 110 -17.36 1.20 0.65
C THR A 110 -16.00 0.69 1.19
N ALA A 111 -15.02 0.53 0.30
CA ALA A 111 -13.71 -0.03 0.65
C ALA A 111 -13.03 0.71 1.82
N ILE A 112 -13.18 2.04 1.89
CA ILE A 112 -12.64 2.88 2.97
C ILE A 112 -13.31 2.55 4.30
N GLN A 113 -14.64 2.54 4.35
CA GLN A 113 -15.41 2.24 5.57
C GLN A 113 -15.18 0.80 6.02
N ALA A 114 -15.22 -0.14 5.08
CA ALA A 114 -14.99 -1.57 5.34
C ALA A 114 -13.62 -1.80 6.00
N THR A 115 -12.58 -1.17 5.46
CA THR A 115 -11.23 -1.27 6.03
C THR A 115 -11.15 -0.63 7.42
N THR A 116 -11.77 0.53 7.61
CA THR A 116 -11.78 1.23 8.90
C THR A 116 -12.47 0.37 9.98
N TYR A 117 -13.64 -0.18 9.67
CA TYR A 117 -14.36 -1.07 10.60
C TYR A 117 -13.58 -2.35 10.90
N ALA A 118 -12.97 -2.95 9.88
CA ALA A 118 -12.13 -4.12 10.04
C ALA A 118 -10.93 -3.87 10.96
N GLN A 119 -10.29 -2.70 10.84
CA GLN A 119 -9.18 -2.30 11.72
C GLN A 119 -9.63 -2.14 13.17
N VAL A 120 -10.75 -1.44 13.41
CA VAL A 120 -11.29 -1.25 14.77
C VAL A 120 -11.63 -2.59 15.42
N LEU A 121 -12.30 -3.48 14.69
CA LEU A 121 -12.64 -4.82 15.20
C LEU A 121 -11.39 -5.67 15.43
N SER A 122 -10.38 -5.58 14.58
CA SER A 122 -9.12 -6.31 14.77
C SER A 122 -8.32 -5.80 15.96
N ILE A 123 -8.38 -4.51 16.26
CA ILE A 123 -7.80 -3.95 17.49
C ILE A 123 -8.53 -4.54 18.71
N ALA A 124 -9.85 -4.57 18.71
CA ALA A 124 -10.62 -5.18 19.78
C ALA A 124 -10.30 -6.68 19.94
N LEU A 125 -10.19 -7.41 18.82
CA LEU A 125 -9.77 -8.81 18.81
C LEU A 125 -8.36 -8.99 19.40
N LEU A 126 -7.42 -8.12 19.06
CA LEU A 126 -6.07 -8.15 19.62
C LEU A 126 -6.11 -8.01 21.15
N PHE A 127 -6.88 -7.07 21.68
CA PHE A 127 -7.04 -6.89 23.14
C PHE A 127 -7.63 -8.15 23.80
N LEU A 128 -8.59 -8.80 23.17
CA LEU A 128 -9.16 -10.07 23.67
C LEU A 128 -8.13 -11.21 23.66
N LEU A 129 -7.35 -11.34 22.60
CA LEU A 129 -6.38 -12.42 22.43
C LEU A 129 -5.15 -12.29 23.34
N VAL A 130 -4.69 -11.07 23.57
CA VAL A 130 -3.52 -10.81 24.41
C VAL A 130 -3.86 -10.96 25.90
N GLY A 131 -5.11 -10.67 26.27
CA GLY A 131 -5.62 -10.85 27.63
C GLY A 131 -4.97 -9.89 28.65
N ARG A 132 -5.33 -10.10 29.94
CA ARG A 132 -4.89 -9.19 31.03
C ARG A 132 -3.39 -9.09 31.21
N LYS A 133 -2.62 -10.14 30.94
CA LYS A 133 -1.16 -10.14 31.09
C LYS A 133 -0.45 -9.28 30.07
N GLY A 134 -0.97 -9.21 28.85
CA GLY A 134 -0.41 -8.32 27.80
C GLY A 134 -0.94 -6.88 27.86
N LEU A 135 -1.97 -6.64 28.68
CA LEU A 135 -2.62 -5.35 28.90
C LEU A 135 -2.12 -4.65 30.16
N ALA A 136 -0.94 -4.99 30.66
CA ALA A 136 -0.39 -4.34 31.87
C ALA A 136 -0.38 -2.80 31.77
N HIS A 137 -0.16 -2.27 30.56
CA HIS A 137 -0.15 -0.83 30.28
C HIS A 137 -0.87 -0.49 28.96
N PRO A 138 -2.20 -0.70 28.84
CA PRO A 138 -2.94 -0.55 27.59
C PRO A 138 -2.87 0.87 27.05
N PHE A 139 -2.96 1.88 27.91
CA PHE A 139 -2.87 3.27 27.53
C PHE A 139 -1.50 3.63 26.92
N GLN A 140 -0.40 3.19 27.54
CA GLN A 140 0.94 3.43 27.01
C GLN A 140 1.16 2.72 25.67
N THR A 141 0.62 1.53 25.49
CA THR A 141 0.69 0.79 24.22
C THR A 141 -0.05 1.53 23.12
N CYS A 142 -1.25 2.05 23.40
CA CYS A 142 -1.99 2.88 22.46
C CYS A 142 -1.24 4.17 22.11
N VAL A 143 -0.70 4.87 23.11
CA VAL A 143 0.08 6.10 22.90
C VAL A 143 1.30 5.83 22.00
N ARG A 144 2.05 4.77 22.26
CA ARG A 144 3.18 4.38 21.38
C ARG A 144 2.72 4.04 19.95
N GLY A 145 1.59 3.37 19.81
CA GLY A 145 0.99 3.09 18.50
C GLY A 145 0.63 4.37 17.74
N ILE A 146 -0.01 5.32 18.42
CA ILE A 146 -0.35 6.65 17.87
C ILE A 146 0.92 7.41 17.48
N GLN A 147 1.91 7.47 18.36
CA GLN A 147 3.19 8.12 18.08
C GLN A 147 3.88 7.50 16.85
N GLY A 148 3.88 6.17 16.73
CA GLY A 148 4.43 5.47 15.57
C GLY A 148 3.68 5.76 14.25
N SER A 149 2.38 6.06 14.32
CA SER A 149 1.57 6.39 13.14
C SER A 149 1.66 7.86 12.73
N LEU A 150 2.10 8.77 13.61
CA LEU A 150 2.19 10.20 13.29
C LEU A 150 3.18 10.48 12.16
N ILE A 151 4.35 9.85 12.16
CA ILE A 151 5.37 10.06 11.12
C ILE A 151 4.83 9.68 9.73
N PRO A 152 4.27 8.49 9.50
CA PRO A 152 3.64 8.15 8.22
C PRO A 152 2.52 9.12 7.81
N VAL A 153 1.64 9.53 8.74
CA VAL A 153 0.55 10.47 8.45
C VAL A 153 1.07 11.82 8.01
N VAL A 154 2.04 12.40 8.75
CA VAL A 154 2.65 13.68 8.38
C VAL A 154 3.37 13.57 7.04
N PHE A 155 4.12 12.49 6.83
CA PHE A 155 4.83 12.27 5.56
C PHE A 155 3.86 12.19 4.37
N ILE A 156 2.78 11.40 4.48
CA ILE A 156 1.77 11.30 3.43
C ILE A 156 1.12 12.66 3.18
N SER A 157 0.78 13.42 4.24
CA SER A 157 0.18 14.75 4.12
C SER A 157 1.09 15.72 3.37
N ILE A 158 2.40 15.71 3.65
CA ILE A 158 3.39 16.54 2.95
C ILE A 158 3.47 16.14 1.47
N VAL A 159 3.52 14.84 1.17
CA VAL A 159 3.60 14.35 -0.21
C VAL A 159 2.34 14.70 -0.99
N VAL A 160 1.15 14.56 -0.40
CA VAL A 160 -0.11 14.95 -1.02
C VAL A 160 -0.12 16.47 -1.26
N GLY A 161 0.27 17.27 -0.27
CA GLY A 161 0.38 18.72 -0.41
C GLY A 161 1.36 19.14 -1.51
N TYR A 162 2.50 18.46 -1.62
CA TYR A 162 3.43 18.66 -2.72
C TYR A 162 2.79 18.32 -4.08
N GLY A 163 2.09 17.20 -4.17
CA GLY A 163 1.35 16.82 -5.38
C GLY A 163 0.34 17.89 -5.81
N THR A 164 -0.42 18.46 -4.86
CA THR A 164 -1.35 19.56 -5.11
C THR A 164 -0.65 20.82 -5.60
N ALA A 165 0.52 21.15 -5.03
CA ALA A 165 1.32 22.28 -5.49
C ALA A 165 1.85 22.07 -6.92
N VAL A 166 2.27 20.86 -7.26
CA VAL A 166 2.69 20.49 -8.63
C VAL A 166 1.53 20.63 -9.62
N GLN A 167 0.31 20.19 -9.25
CA GLN A 167 -0.89 20.34 -10.08
C GLN A 167 -1.22 21.81 -10.41
N ALA A 168 -0.93 22.72 -9.49
CA ALA A 168 -1.19 24.15 -9.69
C ALA A 168 -0.20 24.81 -10.67
N THR A 169 0.80 24.07 -11.16
CA THR A 169 1.78 24.62 -12.09
C THR A 169 1.32 24.51 -13.54
N PRO A 170 1.60 25.51 -14.42
CA PRO A 170 1.29 25.42 -15.84
C PRO A 170 1.95 24.22 -16.54
N VAL A 171 3.10 23.78 -16.05
CA VAL A 171 3.85 22.64 -16.58
C VAL A 171 3.04 21.34 -16.40
N PHE A 172 2.30 21.21 -15.30
CA PHE A 172 1.45 20.04 -15.08
C PHE A 172 0.34 19.95 -16.13
N GLY A 173 -0.38 21.07 -16.38
CA GLY A 173 -1.43 21.10 -17.40
C GLY A 173 -0.90 20.77 -18.79
N TRP A 174 0.22 21.37 -19.18
CA TRP A 174 0.89 21.06 -20.45
C TRP A 174 1.25 19.56 -20.55
N LEU A 175 1.74 18.97 -19.48
CA LEU A 175 2.14 17.55 -19.47
C LEU A 175 0.94 16.63 -19.59
N VAL A 176 -0.18 16.95 -18.92
CA VAL A 176 -1.44 16.20 -19.05
C VAL A 176 -1.93 16.27 -20.51
N GLU A 177 -1.91 17.42 -21.16
CA GLU A 177 -2.27 17.57 -22.57
C GLU A 177 -1.37 16.74 -23.49
N GLN A 178 -0.04 16.73 -23.24
CA GLN A 178 0.88 15.91 -24.03
C GLN A 178 0.59 14.42 -23.88
N VAL A 179 0.32 13.94 -22.66
CA VAL A 179 -0.02 12.54 -22.41
C VAL A 179 -1.34 12.17 -23.11
N LEU A 180 -2.36 13.04 -23.03
CA LEU A 180 -3.65 12.82 -23.72
C LEU A 180 -3.55 12.84 -25.24
N SER A 181 -2.58 13.56 -25.79
CA SER A 181 -2.37 13.63 -27.23
C SER A 181 -1.68 12.39 -27.83
N LEU A 182 -1.18 11.48 -26.98
CA LEU A 182 -0.53 10.26 -27.43
C LEU A 182 -1.58 9.29 -27.99
N ASP A 183 -1.51 9.04 -29.28
CA ASP A 183 -2.36 8.04 -29.95
C ASP A 183 -1.79 6.63 -29.69
N MET A 184 -2.10 6.07 -28.52
CA MET A 184 -1.62 4.75 -28.12
C MET A 184 -2.74 3.94 -27.45
N ASN A 185 -2.46 2.63 -27.28
CA ASN A 185 -3.38 1.74 -26.59
C ASN A 185 -3.73 2.30 -25.20
N PRO A 186 -5.02 2.39 -24.79
CA PRO A 186 -5.47 2.97 -23.54
C PRO A 186 -4.80 2.38 -22.29
N TYR A 187 -4.49 1.09 -22.27
CA TYR A 187 -3.77 0.45 -21.16
C TYR A 187 -2.31 0.93 -21.08
N LEU A 188 -1.66 1.12 -22.23
CA LEU A 188 -0.30 1.66 -22.26
C LEU A 188 -0.28 3.14 -21.86
N LEU A 189 -1.27 3.90 -22.31
CA LEU A 189 -1.46 5.29 -21.90
C LEU A 189 -1.61 5.39 -20.37
N THR A 190 -2.47 4.55 -19.78
CA THR A 190 -2.65 4.46 -18.33
C THR A 190 -1.32 4.17 -17.62
N PHE A 191 -0.57 3.17 -18.14
CA PHE A 191 0.73 2.81 -17.55
C PHE A 191 1.71 3.98 -17.58
N VAL A 192 1.86 4.66 -18.71
CA VAL A 192 2.78 5.79 -18.87
C VAL A 192 2.35 6.96 -17.98
N ALA A 193 1.08 7.33 -18.01
CA ALA A 193 0.54 8.46 -17.25
C ALA A 193 0.68 8.26 -15.74
N VAL A 194 0.29 7.10 -15.21
CA VAL A 194 0.40 6.81 -13.77
C VAL A 194 1.85 6.84 -13.31
N ASN A 195 2.77 6.22 -14.07
CA ASN A 195 4.19 6.21 -13.69
C ASN A 195 4.81 7.61 -13.74
N LEU A 196 4.44 8.42 -14.72
CA LEU A 196 4.92 9.79 -14.83
C LEU A 196 4.42 10.66 -13.68
N LEU A 197 3.12 10.59 -13.37
CA LEU A 197 2.52 11.33 -12.25
C LEU A 197 3.06 10.84 -10.89
N ALA A 198 3.26 9.54 -10.72
CA ALA A 198 3.89 8.98 -9.54
C ALA A 198 5.35 9.42 -9.38
N GLY A 199 6.09 9.52 -10.49
CA GLY A 199 7.45 10.08 -10.51
C GLY A 199 7.49 11.55 -10.10
N MET A 200 6.56 12.35 -10.60
CA MET A 200 6.46 13.78 -10.25
C MET A 200 6.12 14.02 -8.77
N THR A 201 5.26 13.17 -8.22
CA THR A 201 4.83 13.28 -6.81
C THR A 201 5.72 12.48 -5.84
N ALA A 202 6.69 11.72 -6.37
CA ALA A 202 7.52 10.78 -5.62
C ALA A 202 6.69 9.80 -4.76
N ASN A 203 5.42 9.57 -5.13
CA ASN A 203 4.48 8.74 -4.40
C ASN A 203 3.52 8.01 -5.34
N GLY A 204 3.47 6.68 -5.23
CA GLY A 204 2.57 5.87 -6.05
C GLY A 204 1.08 6.17 -5.80
N THR A 205 0.67 6.34 -4.55
CA THR A 205 -0.73 6.68 -4.22
C THR A 205 -1.11 8.05 -4.78
N GLY A 206 -0.23 9.06 -4.63
CA GLY A 206 -0.43 10.39 -5.21
C GLY A 206 -0.56 10.31 -6.73
N GLY A 207 0.33 9.58 -7.40
CA GLY A 207 0.28 9.40 -8.85
C GLY A 207 -1.03 8.75 -9.34
N VAL A 208 -1.49 7.70 -8.65
CA VAL A 208 -2.77 7.04 -8.98
C VAL A 208 -3.95 7.98 -8.74
N THR A 209 -3.99 8.71 -7.64
CA THR A 209 -5.07 9.67 -7.34
C THR A 209 -5.11 10.76 -8.39
N LEU A 210 -3.97 11.37 -8.71
CA LEU A 210 -3.87 12.40 -9.75
C LEU A 210 -4.29 11.86 -11.13
N PHE A 211 -3.92 10.62 -11.43
CA PHE A 211 -4.35 9.98 -12.66
C PHE A 211 -5.87 9.83 -12.70
N MET A 212 -6.49 9.35 -11.64
CA MET A 212 -7.95 9.18 -11.58
C MET A 212 -8.69 10.52 -11.66
N GLU A 213 -8.20 11.57 -11.01
CA GLU A 213 -8.78 12.91 -11.07
C GLU A 213 -8.77 13.51 -12.48
N ASN A 214 -7.69 13.32 -13.23
CA ASN A 214 -7.51 13.95 -14.53
C ASN A 214 -7.96 13.07 -15.70
N PHE A 215 -7.83 11.74 -15.58
CA PHE A 215 -8.08 10.80 -16.67
C PHE A 215 -9.19 9.78 -16.38
N GLY A 216 -9.71 9.74 -15.14
CA GLY A 216 -10.74 8.77 -14.73
C GLY A 216 -12.00 8.81 -15.62
N ALA A 217 -12.46 10.01 -15.98
CA ALA A 217 -13.62 10.17 -16.87
C ALA A 217 -13.32 9.63 -18.30
N THR A 218 -12.11 9.84 -18.80
CA THR A 218 -11.67 9.31 -20.11
C THR A 218 -11.62 7.79 -20.10
N ILE A 219 -11.17 7.18 -18.98
CA ILE A 219 -11.14 5.73 -18.81
C ILE A 219 -12.56 5.15 -18.80
N LEU A 220 -13.44 5.73 -17.98
CA LEU A 220 -14.84 5.26 -17.87
C LEU A 220 -15.63 5.42 -19.17
N GLY A 221 -15.30 6.44 -19.96
CA GLY A 221 -15.92 6.69 -21.27
C GLY A 221 -15.36 5.83 -22.42
N ASN A 222 -14.28 5.10 -22.21
CA ASN A 222 -13.65 4.33 -23.27
C ASN A 222 -14.13 2.86 -23.28
N PRO A 223 -14.88 2.42 -24.32
CA PRO A 223 -15.41 1.05 -24.39
C PRO A 223 -14.34 -0.03 -24.51
N ALA A 224 -13.09 0.33 -24.83
CA ALA A 224 -11.97 -0.59 -24.91
C ALA A 224 -11.37 -0.96 -23.54
N ILE A 225 -11.76 -0.23 -22.48
CA ILE A 225 -11.25 -0.44 -21.13
C ILE A 225 -12.29 -1.19 -20.30
N ASN A 226 -11.91 -2.36 -19.80
CA ASN A 226 -12.69 -3.07 -18.80
C ASN A 226 -12.21 -2.66 -17.40
N VAL A 227 -13.07 -2.09 -16.61
CA VAL A 227 -12.75 -1.62 -15.26
C VAL A 227 -12.96 -2.68 -14.16
N GLY A 228 -13.37 -3.88 -14.51
CA GLY A 228 -13.54 -5.03 -13.60
C GLY A 228 -14.96 -5.53 -13.45
#